data_fd529a20dc64d0640ae0ae3b1525ddfb
#
_entry.id   fd529a20dc64d0640ae0ae3b1525ddfb
#
_cell.length_a   1.000
_cell.length_b   1.000
_cell.length_c   1.000
_cell.angle_alpha   90.00
_cell.angle_beta   90.00
_cell.angle_gamma   90.00
#
_symmetry.space_group_name_H-M   'P 1'
#
loop_
_entity.id
_entity.type
_entity.pdbx_description
1 polymer ?
#
loop_
_entity_poly.entity_id
_entity_poly.type
_entity_poly.pdbx_seq_one_letter_code
_entity_poly.pdbx_strand_id
1 'polypeptide(L)'
;MKLGFIGTGALTSAIVTGLKSAADNSVPVLLSPRNEEVAASLALRYPDVRVAPDNQAVLDNCDTVMLAVRPQIARGVLAGLQFRRDHHVVSLIATLSREEIAALIAPVEHVTKALPMPMIAHRQGATIICPHNRRMAAFFGRLGKV
;
A
#
# COMPACT_ATOMS: atom_id res chain seq x y z
N MET A 1 -7.01 8.07 8.36
CA MET A 1 -6.55 6.99 7.47
C MET A 1 -5.66 6.05 8.28
N LYS A 2 -5.98 4.78 8.26
CA LYS A 2 -5.11 3.71 8.77
C LYS A 2 -4.60 2.94 7.56
N LEU A 3 -3.32 3.09 7.28
CA LEU A 3 -2.69 2.60 6.07
C LEU A 3 -2.03 1.25 6.31
N GLY A 4 -2.37 0.27 5.49
CA GLY A 4 -1.76 -1.05 5.51
C GLY A 4 -1.09 -1.41 4.19
N PHE A 5 -0.09 -2.28 4.25
CA PHE A 5 0.58 -2.81 3.08
C PHE A 5 0.53 -4.33 3.09
N ILE A 6 0.08 -4.92 2.01
CA ILE A 6 0.25 -6.33 1.70
C ILE A 6 1.44 -6.44 0.76
N GLY A 7 2.53 -6.96 1.25
CA GLY A 7 3.84 -6.93 0.60
C GLY A 7 4.73 -5.82 1.17
N THR A 8 5.89 -6.20 1.67
CA THR A 8 6.83 -5.27 2.30
C THR A 8 8.18 -5.38 1.60
N GLY A 9 8.23 -4.89 0.38
CA GLY A 9 9.42 -4.87 -0.46
C GLY A 9 9.99 -3.47 -0.64
N ALA A 10 10.78 -3.30 -1.70
CA ALA A 10 11.44 -2.03 -2.01
C ALA A 10 10.46 -0.87 -2.22
N LEU A 11 9.36 -1.11 -2.91
CA LEU A 11 8.37 -0.07 -3.18
C LEU A 11 7.64 0.37 -1.91
N THR A 12 7.24 -0.58 -1.07
CA THR A 12 6.65 -0.27 0.24
C THR A 12 7.62 0.54 1.10
N SER A 13 8.88 0.13 1.15
CA SER A 13 9.93 0.87 1.86
C SER A 13 10.06 2.30 1.35
N ALA A 14 10.05 2.49 0.04
CA ALA A 14 10.15 3.81 -0.57
C ALA A 14 8.96 4.71 -0.22
N ILE A 15 7.75 4.18 -0.30
CA ILE A 15 6.53 4.93 0.04
C ILE A 15 6.52 5.32 1.52
N VAL A 16 6.82 4.38 2.41
CA VAL A 16 6.87 4.65 3.86
C VAL A 16 7.94 5.68 4.18
N THR A 17 9.12 5.54 3.60
CA THR A 17 10.22 6.52 3.80
C THR A 17 9.81 7.92 3.35
N GLY A 18 9.23 8.04 2.17
CA GLY A 18 8.73 9.32 1.66
C GLY A 18 7.63 9.90 2.55
N LEU A 19 6.67 9.08 2.96
CA LEU A 19 5.58 9.49 3.82
C LEU A 19 6.09 10.00 5.17
N LYS A 20 7.02 9.29 5.79
CA LYS A 20 7.55 9.64 7.12
C LYS A 20 8.53 10.83 7.10
N SER A 21 9.08 11.17 5.95
CA SER A 21 9.88 12.38 5.77
C SER A 21 9.04 13.65 5.49
N ALA A 22 7.73 13.50 5.28
CA ALA A 22 6.84 14.64 5.09
C ALA A 22 6.62 15.40 6.40
N ALA A 23 6.30 16.69 6.29
CA ALA A 23 6.04 17.52 7.47
C ALA A 23 4.83 17.02 8.29
N ASP A 24 3.79 16.54 7.60
CA ASP A 24 2.67 15.85 8.22
C ASP A 24 2.84 14.34 7.98
N ASN A 25 3.41 13.66 8.95
CA ASN A 25 3.72 12.23 8.90
C ASN A 25 2.90 11.40 9.90
N SER A 26 1.74 11.90 10.29
CA SER A 26 0.91 11.31 11.35
C SER A 26 0.13 10.06 10.95
N VAL A 27 0.19 9.64 9.70
CA VAL A 27 -0.53 8.45 9.22
C VAL A 27 0.10 7.18 9.81
N PRO A 28 -0.60 6.42 10.65
CA PRO A 28 -0.07 5.16 11.16
C PRO A 28 -0.03 4.12 10.03
N VAL A 29 1.01 3.30 10.03
CA VAL A 29 1.27 2.30 9.00
C VAL A 29 1.38 0.92 9.62
N LEU A 30 0.72 -0.05 9.02
CA LEU A 30 0.80 -1.46 9.39
C LEU A 30 1.35 -2.26 8.21
N LEU A 31 2.44 -2.97 8.44
CA LEU A 31 3.16 -3.73 7.39
C LEU A 31 2.87 -5.22 7.51
N SER A 32 2.73 -5.89 6.37
CA SER A 32 2.74 -7.34 6.32
C SER A 32 4.11 -7.89 6.75
N PRO A 33 4.16 -9.09 7.37
CA PRO A 33 5.40 -9.59 7.98
C PRO A 33 6.39 -10.20 6.99
N ARG A 34 5.98 -10.52 5.79
CA ARG A 34 6.88 -11.10 4.78
C ARG A 34 7.95 -10.09 4.41
N ASN A 35 9.20 -10.54 4.22
CA ASN A 35 10.38 -9.73 4.15
C ASN A 35 10.67 -9.06 5.51
N GLU A 36 10.95 -9.90 6.47
CA GLU A 36 11.10 -9.52 7.88
C GLU A 36 12.13 -8.42 8.11
N GLU A 37 13.24 -8.44 7.38
CA GLU A 37 14.31 -7.44 7.54
C GLU A 37 13.83 -6.04 7.17
N VAL A 38 13.13 -5.91 6.05
CA VAL A 38 12.60 -4.61 5.60
C VAL A 38 11.52 -4.12 6.56
N ALA A 39 10.59 -4.98 6.93
CA ALA A 39 9.51 -4.65 7.86
C ALA A 39 10.05 -4.21 9.23
N ALA A 40 10.98 -4.98 9.79
CA ALA A 40 11.62 -4.67 11.07
C ALA A 40 12.41 -3.36 11.03
N SER A 41 13.14 -3.11 9.95
CA SER A 41 13.89 -1.87 9.76
C SER A 41 12.98 -0.65 9.74
N LEU A 42 11.86 -0.72 9.03
CA LEU A 42 10.90 0.39 8.97
C LEU A 42 10.23 0.62 10.34
N ALA A 43 9.84 -0.43 11.03
CA ALA A 43 9.23 -0.33 12.35
C ALA A 43 10.20 0.22 13.41
N LEU A 44 11.49 -0.09 13.28
CA LEU A 44 12.52 0.43 14.17
C LEU A 44 12.78 1.93 13.93
N ARG A 45 12.74 2.36 12.67
CA ARG A 45 13.03 3.76 12.28
C ARG A 45 11.88 4.72 12.58
N TYR A 46 10.62 4.22 12.54
CA TYR A 46 9.44 5.07 12.65
C TYR A 46 8.49 4.53 13.72
N PRO A 47 8.22 5.31 14.79
CA PRO A 47 7.47 4.80 15.96
C PRO A 47 6.00 4.44 15.67
N ASP A 48 5.40 5.01 14.63
CA ASP A 48 4.02 4.73 14.23
C ASP A 48 3.91 3.73 13.07
N VAL A 49 5.01 3.06 12.73
CA VAL A 49 5.05 1.93 11.79
C VAL A 49 5.16 0.65 12.58
N ARG A 50 4.24 -0.27 12.37
CA ARG A 50 4.19 -1.57 13.05
C ARG A 50 4.14 -2.70 12.04
N VAL A 51 4.54 -3.89 12.48
CA VAL A 51 4.47 -5.12 11.68
C VAL A 51 3.32 -5.98 12.21
N ALA A 52 2.43 -6.38 11.31
CA ALA A 52 1.33 -7.29 11.62
C ALA A 52 1.82 -8.74 11.74
N PRO A 53 1.10 -9.60 12.48
CA PRO A 53 1.45 -11.03 12.57
C PRO A 53 1.21 -11.78 11.25
N ASP A 54 0.26 -11.33 10.43
CA ASP A 54 -0.06 -11.90 9.12
C ASP A 54 -0.76 -10.87 8.22
N ASN A 55 -1.02 -11.25 6.97
CA ASN A 55 -1.69 -10.37 6.00
C ASN A 55 -3.15 -10.07 6.39
N GLN A 56 -3.86 -11.02 6.98
CA GLN A 56 -5.25 -10.80 7.37
C GLN A 56 -5.36 -9.74 8.46
N ALA A 57 -4.40 -9.70 9.39
CA ALA A 57 -4.37 -8.68 10.43
C ALA A 57 -4.19 -7.26 9.86
N VAL A 58 -3.49 -7.12 8.73
CA VAL A 58 -3.41 -5.85 8.02
C VAL A 58 -4.80 -5.41 7.54
N LEU A 59 -5.55 -6.33 6.92
CA LEU A 59 -6.92 -6.03 6.45
C LEU A 59 -7.87 -5.70 7.59
N ASP A 60 -7.76 -6.44 8.70
CA ASP A 60 -8.66 -6.28 9.83
C ASP A 60 -8.46 -4.93 10.57
N ASN A 61 -7.27 -4.35 10.49
CA ASN A 61 -6.90 -3.15 11.24
C ASN A 61 -6.75 -1.90 10.39
N CYS A 62 -6.86 -1.98 9.07
CA CYS A 62 -6.65 -0.85 8.16
C CYS A 62 -7.90 -0.56 7.33
N ASP A 63 -8.10 0.70 6.99
CA ASP A 63 -9.16 1.15 6.07
C ASP A 63 -8.66 1.30 4.63
N THR A 64 -7.38 1.62 4.47
CA THR A 64 -6.72 1.80 3.18
C THR A 64 -5.57 0.80 3.08
N VAL A 65 -5.60 -0.02 2.04
CA VAL A 65 -4.65 -1.13 1.86
C VAL A 65 -3.95 -1.00 0.53
N MET A 66 -2.64 -0.97 0.55
CA MET A 66 -1.80 -1.00 -0.65
C MET A 66 -1.33 -2.42 -0.93
N LEU A 67 -1.57 -2.89 -2.16
CA LEU A 67 -1.13 -4.19 -2.63
C LEU A 67 0.20 -4.03 -3.36
N ALA A 68 1.27 -4.51 -2.74
CA ALA A 68 2.64 -4.36 -3.22
C ALA A 68 3.37 -5.71 -3.33
N VAL A 69 2.64 -6.78 -3.57
CA VAL A 69 3.20 -8.11 -3.80
C VAL A 69 3.61 -8.26 -5.26
N ARG A 70 4.55 -9.18 -5.51
CA ARG A 70 4.95 -9.51 -6.89
C ARG A 70 3.78 -10.11 -7.65
N PRO A 71 3.63 -9.82 -8.96
CA PRO A 71 2.53 -10.35 -9.76
C PRO A 71 2.44 -11.87 -9.75
N GLN A 72 3.59 -12.56 -9.71
CA GLN A 72 3.67 -14.01 -9.74
C GLN A 72 3.01 -14.70 -8.54
N ILE A 73 2.96 -14.03 -7.38
CA ILE A 73 2.38 -14.58 -6.16
C ILE A 73 1.06 -13.90 -5.76
N ALA A 74 0.68 -12.84 -6.45
CA ALA A 74 -0.46 -12.00 -6.07
C ALA A 74 -1.77 -12.81 -5.97
N ARG A 75 -2.07 -13.64 -6.96
CA ARG A 75 -3.31 -14.44 -6.98
C ARG A 75 -3.39 -15.36 -5.77
N GLY A 76 -2.29 -16.05 -5.46
CA GLY A 76 -2.24 -16.96 -4.30
C GLY A 76 -2.35 -16.24 -2.97
N VAL A 77 -1.70 -15.09 -2.82
CA VAL A 77 -1.75 -14.29 -1.60
C VAL A 77 -3.15 -13.71 -1.38
N LEU A 78 -3.73 -13.10 -2.41
CA LEU A 78 -5.02 -12.41 -2.29
C LEU A 78 -6.20 -13.37 -2.16
N ALA A 79 -6.14 -14.54 -2.79
CA ALA A 79 -7.22 -15.54 -2.75
C ALA A 79 -7.47 -16.06 -1.32
N GLY A 80 -6.47 -16.07 -0.45
CA GLY A 80 -6.60 -16.52 0.94
C GLY A 80 -7.07 -15.44 1.91
N LEU A 81 -7.30 -14.22 1.45
CA LEU A 81 -7.62 -13.08 2.30
C LEU A 81 -9.10 -12.71 2.23
N GLN A 82 -9.63 -12.23 3.35
CA GLN A 82 -11.00 -11.74 3.44
C GLN A 82 -11.01 -10.20 3.50
N PHE A 83 -11.38 -9.60 2.38
CA PHE A 83 -11.53 -8.15 2.26
C PHE A 83 -12.93 -7.72 2.68
N ARG A 84 -13.04 -6.50 3.21
CA ARG A 84 -14.32 -5.85 3.48
C ARG A 84 -14.72 -4.96 2.29
N ARG A 85 -16.02 -4.79 2.10
CA ARG A 85 -16.59 -3.93 1.05
C ARG A 85 -16.10 -2.49 1.15
N ASP A 86 -15.91 -1.99 2.36
CA ASP A 86 -15.53 -0.60 2.65
C ASP A 86 -14.02 -0.33 2.61
N HIS A 87 -13.20 -1.34 2.36
CA HIS A 87 -11.78 -1.11 2.13
C HIS A 87 -11.55 -0.21 0.91
N HIS A 88 -10.63 0.74 1.04
CA HIS A 88 -10.02 1.42 -0.09
C HIS A 88 -8.75 0.68 -0.47
N VAL A 89 -8.75 0.01 -1.62
CA VAL A 89 -7.59 -0.78 -2.06
C VAL A 89 -6.86 -0.04 -3.17
N VAL A 90 -5.55 0.08 -3.01
CA VAL A 90 -4.65 0.66 -4.00
C VAL A 90 -3.72 -0.44 -4.49
N SER A 91 -3.84 -0.80 -5.76
CA SER A 91 -2.93 -1.76 -6.37
C SER A 91 -1.70 -1.06 -6.93
N LEU A 92 -0.55 -1.48 -6.44
CA LEU A 92 0.77 -1.08 -6.95
C LEU A 92 1.34 -2.13 -7.93
N ILE A 93 0.53 -3.13 -8.30
CA ILE A 93 0.93 -4.24 -9.15
C ILE A 93 0.70 -3.83 -10.61
N ALA A 94 1.77 -3.40 -11.29
CA ALA A 94 1.67 -2.79 -12.61
C ALA A 94 1.08 -3.73 -13.68
N THR A 95 1.39 -5.01 -13.61
CA THR A 95 1.04 -6.00 -14.64
C THR A 95 -0.35 -6.61 -14.50
N LEU A 96 -1.07 -6.36 -13.40
CA LEU A 96 -2.44 -6.80 -13.22
C LEU A 96 -3.39 -5.63 -13.46
N SER A 97 -4.44 -5.87 -14.27
CA SER A 97 -5.45 -4.87 -14.51
C SER A 97 -6.29 -4.58 -13.25
N ARG A 98 -6.98 -3.46 -13.24
CA ARG A 98 -7.91 -3.12 -12.17
C ARG A 98 -9.01 -4.18 -12.06
N GLU A 99 -9.50 -4.68 -13.18
CA GLU A 99 -10.53 -5.73 -13.25
C GLU A 99 -10.03 -7.05 -12.68
N GLU A 100 -8.80 -7.45 -13.00
CA GLU A 100 -8.18 -8.65 -12.44
C GLU A 100 -8.02 -8.53 -10.92
N ILE A 101 -7.56 -7.39 -10.43
CA ILE A 101 -7.47 -7.14 -8.99
C ILE A 101 -8.85 -7.17 -8.34
N ALA A 102 -9.83 -6.46 -8.90
CA ALA A 102 -11.19 -6.41 -8.34
C ALA A 102 -11.81 -7.80 -8.18
N ALA A 103 -11.58 -8.69 -9.14
CA ALA A 103 -12.06 -10.08 -9.06
C ALA A 103 -11.42 -10.86 -7.91
N LEU A 104 -10.15 -10.56 -7.59
CA LEU A 104 -9.41 -11.26 -6.54
C LEU A 104 -9.75 -10.77 -5.12
N ILE A 105 -10.27 -9.56 -4.99
CA ILE A 105 -10.50 -8.91 -3.70
C ILE A 105 -11.97 -8.56 -3.45
N ALA A 106 -12.89 -9.21 -4.18
CA ALA A 106 -14.32 -9.04 -3.90
C ALA A 106 -14.59 -9.24 -2.39
N PRO A 107 -15.43 -8.46 -1.74
CA PRO A 107 -16.41 -7.51 -2.27
C PRO A 107 -15.96 -6.04 -2.29
N VAL A 108 -14.67 -5.74 -2.36
CA VAL A 108 -14.17 -4.36 -2.37
C VAL A 108 -14.76 -3.58 -3.56
N GLU A 109 -15.26 -2.39 -3.28
CA GLU A 109 -15.86 -1.50 -4.30
C GLU A 109 -14.89 -0.42 -4.78
N HIS A 110 -13.95 -0.03 -3.93
CA HIS A 110 -13.02 1.08 -4.20
C HIS A 110 -11.63 0.56 -4.51
N VAL A 111 -11.34 0.37 -5.80
CA VAL A 111 -10.05 -0.09 -6.30
C VAL A 111 -9.41 0.99 -7.17
N THR A 112 -8.23 1.42 -6.77
CA THR A 112 -7.41 2.36 -7.53
C THR A 112 -6.09 1.69 -7.89
N LYS A 113 -5.63 1.84 -9.12
CA LYS A 113 -4.24 1.53 -9.47
C LYS A 113 -3.38 2.75 -9.25
N ALA A 114 -2.19 2.54 -8.72
CA ALA A 114 -1.18 3.59 -8.59
C ALA A 114 0.16 3.08 -9.11
N LEU A 115 0.83 3.89 -9.87
CA LEU A 115 2.15 3.60 -10.44
C LEU A 115 3.11 4.69 -10.00
N PRO A 116 3.66 4.61 -8.79
CA PRO A 116 4.65 5.56 -8.32
C PRO A 116 5.99 5.34 -8.99
N MET A 117 6.73 6.42 -9.20
CA MET A 117 8.11 6.35 -9.67
C MET A 117 9.07 6.01 -8.50
N PRO A 118 10.24 5.39 -8.78
CA PRO A 118 11.18 4.98 -7.73
C PRO A 118 11.65 6.11 -6.81
N MET A 119 11.63 7.34 -7.25
CA MET A 119 12.07 8.51 -6.48
C MET A 119 11.08 8.96 -5.40
N ILE A 120 9.98 8.23 -5.22
CA ILE A 120 8.95 8.54 -4.22
C ILE A 120 9.51 8.58 -2.79
N ALA A 121 10.57 7.83 -2.51
CA ALA A 121 11.24 7.85 -1.20
C ALA A 121 11.78 9.25 -0.85
N HIS A 122 12.13 10.03 -1.85
CA HIS A 122 12.63 11.40 -1.73
C HIS A 122 11.54 12.45 -1.97
N ARG A 123 10.29 12.02 -2.06
CA ARG A 123 9.13 12.87 -2.43
C ARG A 123 9.34 13.59 -3.76
N GLN A 124 9.92 12.88 -4.70
CA GLN A 124 10.20 13.35 -6.06
C GLN A 124 9.53 12.43 -7.09
N GLY A 125 9.45 12.94 -8.31
CA GLY A 125 8.83 12.21 -9.40
C GLY A 125 7.31 12.34 -9.40
N ALA A 126 6.65 11.39 -10.07
CA ALA A 126 5.21 11.41 -10.23
C ALA A 126 4.60 10.04 -9.93
N THR A 127 3.34 10.04 -9.53
CA THR A 127 2.53 8.84 -9.40
C THR A 127 1.33 8.95 -10.32
N ILE A 128 1.14 7.97 -11.20
CA ILE A 128 -0.07 7.87 -12.01
C ILE A 128 -1.10 7.10 -11.20
N ILE A 129 -2.31 7.63 -11.10
CA ILE A 129 -3.44 6.96 -10.44
C ILE A 129 -4.61 6.78 -11.42
N CYS A 130 -5.28 5.64 -11.35
CA CYS A 130 -6.41 5.31 -12.21
C CYS A 130 -7.39 4.36 -11.49
N PRO A 131 -8.69 4.67 -11.45
CA PRO A 131 -9.31 5.93 -11.86
C PRO A 131 -8.90 7.10 -10.97
N HIS A 132 -9.22 8.31 -11.38
CA HIS A 132 -8.99 9.47 -10.52
C HIS A 132 -9.72 9.28 -9.18
N ASN A 133 -8.99 9.50 -8.11
CA ASN A 133 -9.50 9.34 -6.75
C ASN A 133 -8.92 10.48 -5.91
N ARG A 134 -9.79 11.37 -5.46
CA ARG A 134 -9.36 12.57 -4.73
C ARG A 134 -8.55 12.23 -3.46
N ARG A 135 -8.96 11.18 -2.73
CA ARG A 135 -8.26 10.75 -1.52
C ARG A 135 -6.85 10.26 -1.83
N MET A 136 -6.71 9.47 -2.90
CA MET A 136 -5.40 8.96 -3.33
C MET A 136 -4.54 10.03 -4.00
N ALA A 137 -5.15 10.95 -4.74
CA ALA A 137 -4.44 12.10 -5.27
C ALA A 137 -3.85 12.97 -4.14
N ALA A 138 -4.61 13.21 -3.09
CA ALA A 138 -4.10 13.93 -1.91
C ALA A 138 -2.99 13.16 -1.20
N PHE A 139 -3.12 11.85 -1.06
CA PHE A 139 -2.10 11.01 -0.44
C PHE A 139 -0.78 11.06 -1.23
N PHE A 140 -0.83 10.70 -2.52
CA PHE A 140 0.37 10.68 -3.36
C PHE A 140 0.92 12.07 -3.66
N GLY A 141 0.07 13.09 -3.64
CA GLY A 141 0.49 14.49 -3.76
C GLY A 141 1.44 14.96 -2.66
N ARG A 142 1.42 14.30 -1.51
CA ARG A 142 2.39 14.53 -0.43
C ARG A 142 3.76 13.91 -0.72
N LEU A 143 3.81 12.99 -1.68
CA LEU A 143 4.98 12.19 -2.02
C LEU A 143 5.58 12.58 -3.38
N GLY A 144 4.97 13.51 -4.09
CA GLY A 144 5.40 13.95 -5.41
C GLY A 144 4.23 14.48 -6.22
N LYS A 145 4.40 14.55 -7.54
CA LYS A 145 3.31 14.91 -8.45
C LYS A 145 2.33 13.75 -8.64
N VAL A 146 1.09 14.07 -8.97
CA VAL A 146 0.06 13.08 -9.29
C VAL A 146 -0.57 13.42 -10.62
#